data_8244417fb233962bf8c20698037e5e68
#
_entry.id   8244417fb233962bf8c20698037e5e68
#
_cell.length_a   1.000
_cell.length_b   1.000
_cell.length_c   1.000
_cell.angle_alpha   90.00
_cell.angle_beta   90.00
_cell.angle_gamma   90.00
#
_symmetry.space_group_name_H-M   'P 1'
#
loop_
_entity.id
_entity.type
_entity.pdbx_description
1 polymer ?
#
loop_
_entity_poly.entity_id
_entity_poly.type
_entity_poly.pdbx_seq_one_letter_code
_entity_poly.pdbx_strand_id
1 'polypeptide(L)'
;MHRRRIGIVGVVLGLVVAVLPMTSATAVAAPATGGAALPATVPTAGTVDAGTPECGDDLTREAARLAATGRSGPSTCLRRTTVRKAGSASRTDGGDRSLAVDICGGSTTKTRVASCVVEDGVLLIFLVPSGQVIGTIGYTVSSLTTLDYSSLRWSQSFHYRADYVTGQNAGAAVTGTYLYAEPQCLINCTITGSNPIGGTAMPGVTHSAAGYFATSISGVRWAAQAGIKFWFANSLWVNGTSNQSSTTPGAHRCDFALGGYPSGCVYETVRPVLEIPSSRYPDYAYHIRLSLNYGLPRVLTRSQSDALREANRAAACPTGANYPRPAGMQCDEYPFASTYQGASMQPYGRQFFFINWNTGQGFSCQVPWLQTRTQGDSGGFSACMIPAAQNSLGGSDLGDFYYKFRVLDMDTFEVRVV
;
A
#
# COMPACT_ATOMS: atom_id res chain seq x y z
N MET A 1 -47.81 -59.21 6.90
CA MET A 1 -48.94 -58.30 6.72
C MET A 1 -49.04 -57.40 7.93
N HIS A 2 -48.65 -56.17 7.89
CA HIS A 2 -49.18 -55.01 8.63
C HIS A 2 -48.35 -53.78 8.26
N ARG A 3 -48.92 -52.97 7.38
CA ARG A 3 -48.37 -51.65 7.00
C ARG A 3 -48.75 -50.65 8.08
N ARG A 4 -47.76 -50.03 8.71
CA ARG A 4 -47.97 -48.80 9.53
C ARG A 4 -47.66 -47.55 8.65
N ARG A 5 -48.69 -46.73 8.47
CA ARG A 5 -48.59 -45.40 7.86
C ARG A 5 -48.12 -44.44 8.99
N ILE A 6 -47.05 -43.69 8.69
CA ILE A 6 -46.59 -42.58 9.53
C ILE A 6 -47.06 -41.29 8.86
N GLY A 7 -47.94 -40.57 9.54
CA GLY A 7 -48.42 -39.27 9.11
C GLY A 7 -47.38 -38.20 9.35
N ILE A 8 -47.13 -37.38 8.31
CA ILE A 8 -46.28 -36.20 8.39
C ILE A 8 -47.15 -35.02 8.82
N VAL A 9 -46.90 -34.46 10.00
CA VAL A 9 -47.50 -33.20 10.46
C VAL A 9 -46.59 -32.07 9.94
N GLY A 10 -47.13 -31.32 8.99
CA GLY A 10 -46.46 -30.10 8.50
C GLY A 10 -46.66 -28.95 9.48
N VAL A 11 -45.57 -28.44 10.04
CA VAL A 11 -45.55 -27.18 10.79
C VAL A 11 -45.23 -26.08 9.78
N VAL A 12 -46.22 -25.22 9.53
CA VAL A 12 -46.04 -23.99 8.77
C VAL A 12 -45.50 -22.91 9.73
N LEU A 13 -44.21 -22.58 9.60
CA LEU A 13 -43.62 -21.44 10.31
C LEU A 13 -43.88 -20.19 9.48
N GLY A 14 -44.76 -19.33 9.94
CA GLY A 14 -45.02 -18.02 9.37
C GLY A 14 -43.83 -17.08 9.64
N LEU A 15 -43.19 -16.65 8.55
CA LEU A 15 -42.12 -15.63 8.58
C LEU A 15 -42.80 -14.25 8.70
N VAL A 16 -42.78 -13.65 9.88
CA VAL A 16 -43.16 -12.25 10.07
C VAL A 16 -41.97 -11.37 9.69
N VAL A 17 -42.05 -10.74 8.51
CA VAL A 17 -41.09 -9.73 8.09
C VAL A 17 -41.45 -8.43 8.78
N ALA A 18 -40.70 -8.05 9.81
CA ALA A 18 -40.79 -6.73 10.43
C ALA A 18 -40.09 -5.71 9.51
N VAL A 19 -40.85 -4.89 8.84
CA VAL A 19 -40.38 -3.72 8.12
C VAL A 19 -40.10 -2.62 9.15
N LEU A 20 -38.80 -2.40 9.46
CA LEU A 20 -38.38 -1.24 10.24
C LEU A 20 -38.36 0.00 9.34
N PRO A 21 -38.92 1.14 9.77
CA PRO A 21 -38.83 2.38 9.01
C PRO A 21 -37.37 2.88 9.02
N MET A 22 -36.78 3.07 7.83
CA MET A 22 -35.54 3.82 7.67
C MET A 22 -35.78 5.27 8.04
N THR A 23 -35.33 5.67 9.21
CA THR A 23 -35.24 7.10 9.56
C THR A 23 -34.07 7.69 8.75
N SER A 24 -34.41 8.57 7.81
CA SER A 24 -33.45 9.39 7.07
C SER A 24 -32.70 10.27 8.07
N ALA A 25 -31.44 10.03 8.29
CA ALA A 25 -30.55 10.93 9.00
C ALA A 25 -30.36 12.18 8.15
N THR A 26 -31.04 13.27 8.53
CA THR A 26 -30.77 14.63 8.03
C THR A 26 -29.35 15.00 8.45
N ALA A 27 -28.42 15.06 7.47
CA ALA A 27 -27.10 15.64 7.68
C ALA A 27 -27.27 17.11 8.12
N VAL A 28 -26.91 17.39 9.37
CA VAL A 28 -26.80 18.76 9.87
C VAL A 28 -25.58 19.38 9.17
N ALA A 29 -25.80 20.31 8.27
CA ALA A 29 -24.75 21.11 7.66
C ALA A 29 -24.03 21.92 8.76
N ALA A 30 -22.74 21.74 8.92
CA ALA A 30 -21.91 22.58 9.75
C ALA A 30 -21.97 24.03 9.22
N PRO A 31 -21.96 25.05 10.11
CA PRO A 31 -21.98 26.43 9.66
C PRO A 31 -20.71 26.75 8.87
N ALA A 32 -20.87 27.25 7.65
CA ALA A 32 -19.80 27.75 6.82
C ALA A 32 -19.14 28.94 7.54
N THR A 33 -17.99 28.74 8.14
CA THR A 33 -17.12 29.84 8.55
C THR A 33 -16.65 30.55 7.29
N GLY A 34 -16.87 31.86 7.21
CA GLY A 34 -16.66 32.71 6.05
C GLY A 34 -15.29 32.52 5.39
N GLY A 35 -15.27 31.75 4.32
CA GLY A 35 -14.12 31.64 3.44
C GLY A 35 -14.02 32.95 2.65
N ALA A 36 -12.83 33.55 2.62
CA ALA A 36 -12.51 34.61 1.67
C ALA A 36 -12.89 34.14 0.27
N ALA A 37 -13.66 34.98 -0.44
CA ALA A 37 -14.09 34.68 -1.81
C ALA A 37 -12.84 34.36 -2.66
N LEU A 38 -12.82 33.17 -3.26
CA LEU A 38 -11.80 32.80 -4.22
C LEU A 38 -11.80 33.83 -5.37
N PRO A 39 -10.65 34.27 -5.87
CA PRO A 39 -10.61 35.14 -7.04
C PRO A 39 -11.38 34.45 -8.16
N ALA A 40 -12.22 35.20 -8.86
CA ALA A 40 -13.24 34.73 -9.81
C ALA A 40 -12.67 33.96 -11.04
N THR A 41 -11.37 33.91 -11.20
CA THR A 41 -10.69 33.09 -12.22
C THR A 41 -9.49 32.43 -11.59
N VAL A 42 -9.56 31.11 -11.43
CA VAL A 42 -8.36 30.28 -11.20
C VAL A 42 -7.47 30.44 -12.41
N PRO A 43 -6.24 30.96 -12.29
CA PRO A 43 -5.32 30.98 -13.41
C PRO A 43 -5.14 29.55 -13.91
N THR A 44 -5.59 29.24 -15.11
CA THR A 44 -5.34 27.94 -15.74
C THR A 44 -3.85 27.78 -15.84
N ALA A 45 -3.30 26.80 -15.14
CA ALA A 45 -1.92 26.42 -15.34
C ALA A 45 -1.76 26.06 -16.80
N GLY A 46 -0.90 26.77 -17.51
CA GLY A 46 -0.60 26.43 -18.90
C GLY A 46 -0.28 24.95 -18.98
N THR A 47 -0.76 24.28 -20.03
CA THR A 47 -0.46 22.87 -20.31
C THR A 47 1.05 22.69 -20.24
N VAL A 48 1.53 22.12 -19.13
CA VAL A 48 2.94 21.81 -18.96
C VAL A 48 3.15 20.45 -19.59
N ASP A 49 3.90 20.41 -20.66
CA ASP A 49 4.51 19.19 -21.16
C ASP A 49 5.15 18.43 -19.97
N ALA A 50 4.97 17.11 -19.91
CA ALA A 50 5.52 16.22 -18.91
C ALA A 50 7.07 16.15 -18.91
N GLY A 51 7.72 17.28 -19.04
CA GLY A 51 9.14 17.47 -19.20
C GLY A 51 9.65 18.86 -18.86
N THR A 52 8.82 19.72 -18.21
CA THR A 52 9.36 21.00 -17.73
C THR A 52 10.41 20.72 -16.65
N PRO A 53 11.70 21.03 -16.89
CA PRO A 53 12.75 20.74 -15.93
C PRO A 53 12.44 21.49 -14.61
N GLU A 54 12.63 20.80 -13.49
CA GLU A 54 12.81 21.46 -12.20
C GLU A 54 13.78 22.61 -12.39
N CYS A 55 13.61 23.71 -11.65
CA CYS A 55 14.54 24.83 -11.73
C CYS A 55 15.96 24.30 -11.73
N GLY A 56 16.68 24.51 -12.83
CA GLY A 56 18.12 24.25 -12.86
C GLY A 56 18.81 25.01 -11.72
N ASP A 57 19.99 24.59 -11.33
CA ASP A 57 20.80 25.30 -10.30
C ASP A 57 21.14 26.73 -10.72
N ASP A 58 20.92 27.07 -11.99
CA ASP A 58 21.23 28.36 -12.58
C ASP A 58 19.96 29.20 -12.87
N LEU A 59 19.48 29.89 -11.83
CA LEU A 59 18.38 30.83 -11.94
C LEU A 59 18.69 32.00 -12.91
N THR A 60 19.96 32.34 -13.10
CA THR A 60 20.39 33.41 -14.03
C THR A 60 20.05 33.02 -15.47
N ARG A 61 20.23 31.75 -15.82
CA ARG A 61 19.88 31.25 -17.14
C ARG A 61 18.37 31.26 -17.37
N GLU A 62 17.60 30.87 -16.39
CA GLU A 62 16.13 30.91 -16.47
C GLU A 62 15.63 32.37 -16.55
N ALA A 63 16.19 33.28 -15.76
CA ALA A 63 15.89 34.70 -15.82
C ALA A 63 16.22 35.29 -17.18
N ALA A 64 17.39 34.94 -17.76
CA ALA A 64 17.77 35.36 -19.10
C ALA A 64 16.81 34.83 -20.19
N ARG A 65 16.37 33.57 -20.07
CA ARG A 65 15.38 32.99 -20.98
C ARG A 65 14.05 33.74 -20.95
N LEU A 66 13.56 34.08 -19.75
CA LEU A 66 12.34 34.88 -19.61
C LEU A 66 12.51 36.31 -20.13
N ALA A 67 13.66 36.95 -19.87
CA ALA A 67 13.98 38.29 -20.39
C ALA A 67 14.02 38.33 -21.92
N ALA A 68 14.52 37.27 -22.58
CA ALA A 68 14.52 37.16 -24.03
C ALA A 68 13.11 37.17 -24.64
N THR A 69 12.07 36.90 -23.87
CA THR A 69 10.65 37.01 -24.27
C THR A 69 10.04 38.39 -23.94
N GLY A 70 10.87 39.40 -23.58
CA GLY A 70 10.42 40.74 -23.23
C GLY A 70 9.83 40.86 -21.83
N ARG A 71 10.01 39.86 -20.96
CA ARG A 71 9.46 39.83 -19.59
C ARG A 71 10.47 40.47 -18.60
N SER A 72 9.95 41.21 -17.61
CA SER A 72 10.73 41.75 -16.51
C SER A 72 9.90 41.78 -15.24
N GLY A 73 10.53 41.57 -14.08
CA GLY A 73 9.87 41.57 -12.79
C GLY A 73 10.01 40.24 -12.02
N PRO A 74 9.25 40.05 -10.94
CA PRO A 74 9.29 38.81 -10.18
C PRO A 74 8.86 37.60 -11.00
N SER A 75 9.56 36.49 -10.85
CA SER A 75 9.22 35.17 -11.40
C SER A 75 9.44 34.10 -10.36
N THR A 76 9.04 32.89 -10.64
CA THR A 76 9.10 31.83 -9.66
C THR A 76 9.53 30.49 -10.25
N CYS A 77 10.06 29.65 -9.40
CA CYS A 77 10.51 28.33 -9.74
C CYS A 77 10.38 27.38 -8.53
N LEU A 78 9.74 26.24 -8.75
CA LEU A 78 9.51 25.21 -7.72
C LEU A 78 10.60 24.15 -7.82
N ARG A 79 11.24 23.85 -6.68
CA ARG A 79 12.28 22.83 -6.52
C ARG A 79 11.90 21.86 -5.44
N ARG A 80 11.92 20.56 -5.73
CA ARG A 80 11.87 19.49 -4.72
C ARG A 80 13.25 19.36 -4.10
N THR A 81 13.31 19.18 -2.77
CA THR A 81 14.59 18.99 -2.08
C THR A 81 14.80 17.55 -1.67
N THR A 82 13.82 16.94 -1.05
CA THR A 82 13.96 15.54 -0.57
C THR A 82 12.60 14.85 -0.46
N VAL A 83 12.59 13.52 -0.69
CA VAL A 83 11.53 12.62 -0.22
C VAL A 83 12.00 12.02 1.10
N ARG A 84 11.24 12.21 2.18
CA ARG A 84 11.61 11.67 3.49
C ARG A 84 11.42 10.16 3.49
N LYS A 85 12.51 9.42 3.69
CA LYS A 85 12.50 7.96 3.82
C LYS A 85 11.99 7.53 5.19
N ALA A 86 11.40 6.34 5.27
CA ALA A 86 11.01 5.71 6.54
C ALA A 86 12.20 5.68 7.50
N GLY A 87 12.01 6.18 8.72
CA GLY A 87 13.04 6.22 9.77
C GLY A 87 13.89 7.49 9.83
N SER A 88 13.79 8.41 8.87
CA SER A 88 14.46 9.71 8.96
C SER A 88 13.57 10.73 9.70
N ALA A 89 13.48 10.62 11.03
CA ALA A 89 12.99 11.72 11.83
C ALA A 89 14.00 12.87 11.72
N SER A 90 13.67 13.94 11.00
CA SER A 90 14.47 15.17 11.03
C SER A 90 14.46 15.73 12.45
N ARG A 91 15.55 15.55 13.19
CA ARG A 91 15.87 16.34 14.36
C ARG A 91 16.31 17.71 13.85
N THR A 92 15.41 18.63 13.74
CA THR A 92 15.72 20.05 13.69
C THR A 92 15.29 20.66 15.02
N ASP A 93 16.23 21.41 15.60
CA ASP A 93 16.16 22.06 16.89
C ASP A 93 14.85 22.81 17.18
N GLY A 94 14.37 22.67 18.42
CA GLY A 94 13.69 23.58 19.32
C GLY A 94 12.79 24.67 18.73
N GLY A 95 11.74 24.30 17.98
CA GLY A 95 10.63 25.17 17.66
C GLY A 95 9.34 24.40 17.94
N ASP A 96 8.41 25.04 18.61
CA ASP A 96 7.10 24.55 19.00
C ASP A 96 6.41 23.89 17.80
N ARG A 97 6.51 22.55 17.69
CA ARG A 97 5.85 21.75 16.66
C ARG A 97 4.38 21.65 17.03
N SER A 98 3.63 22.72 16.72
CA SER A 98 2.19 22.60 16.57
C SER A 98 1.92 21.37 15.70
N LEU A 99 1.19 20.40 16.23
CA LEU A 99 0.75 19.16 15.61
C LEU A 99 -0.21 19.43 14.44
N ALA A 100 0.21 20.18 13.44
CA ALA A 100 -0.50 20.31 12.18
C ALA A 100 -0.32 19.01 11.42
N VAL A 101 -1.29 18.18 11.57
CA VAL A 101 -1.71 16.97 10.89
C VAL A 101 -0.75 16.52 9.80
N ASP A 102 0.37 15.92 10.20
CA ASP A 102 1.16 15.08 9.33
C ASP A 102 0.44 13.71 9.25
N ILE A 103 -0.35 13.54 8.21
CA ILE A 103 -1.11 12.29 7.98
C ILE A 103 -0.19 11.06 7.83
N CYS A 104 1.11 11.29 7.66
CA CYS A 104 2.12 10.25 7.47
C CYS A 104 3.02 10.04 8.69
N GLY A 105 2.82 10.74 9.82
CA GLY A 105 3.69 10.65 10.99
C GLY A 105 5.14 11.05 10.72
N GLY A 106 5.40 11.96 9.78
CA GLY A 106 6.72 12.53 9.46
C GLY A 106 7.58 11.72 8.51
N SER A 107 7.13 10.58 8.01
CA SER A 107 7.94 9.72 7.14
C SER A 107 7.12 9.04 6.04
N THR A 108 7.78 8.76 4.92
CA THR A 108 7.20 7.96 3.85
C THR A 108 7.06 6.51 4.29
N THR A 109 5.85 5.96 4.20
CA THR A 109 5.54 4.57 4.54
C THR A 109 4.67 3.94 3.46
N LYS A 110 4.74 2.61 3.33
CA LYS A 110 3.94 1.87 2.36
C LYS A 110 3.51 0.53 2.91
N THR A 111 2.22 0.27 2.85
CA THR A 111 1.60 -1.02 3.15
C THR A 111 0.95 -1.60 1.90
N ARG A 112 0.36 -2.78 2.00
CA ARG A 112 -0.31 -3.42 0.87
C ARG A 112 -1.48 -2.60 0.30
N VAL A 113 -2.14 -1.78 1.13
CA VAL A 113 -3.32 -0.97 0.75
C VAL A 113 -3.18 0.52 1.07
N ALA A 114 -2.05 0.96 1.56
CA ALA A 114 -1.83 2.38 1.83
C ALA A 114 -0.41 2.79 1.45
N SER A 115 -0.27 4.01 0.96
CA SER A 115 1.03 4.63 0.70
C SER A 115 0.99 6.06 1.19
N CYS A 116 1.89 6.38 2.10
CA CYS A 116 2.07 7.72 2.64
C CYS A 116 3.42 8.26 2.16
N VAL A 117 3.39 9.42 1.52
CA VAL A 117 4.58 10.08 0.96
C VAL A 117 4.74 11.44 1.63
N VAL A 118 5.95 11.75 2.07
CA VAL A 118 6.31 13.07 2.64
C VAL A 118 7.46 13.64 1.82
N GLU A 119 7.27 14.84 1.32
CA GLU A 119 8.24 15.55 0.49
C GLU A 119 8.46 16.96 1.01
N ASP A 120 9.72 17.38 1.05
CA ASP A 120 10.11 18.76 1.32
C ASP A 120 10.46 19.45 0.02
N GLY A 121 10.12 20.74 -0.09
CA GLY A 121 10.44 21.53 -1.25
C GLY A 121 10.66 23.01 -0.94
N VAL A 122 11.13 23.72 -1.93
CA VAL A 122 11.36 25.16 -1.85
C VAL A 122 10.81 25.83 -3.10
N LEU A 123 9.97 26.83 -2.93
CA LEU A 123 9.59 27.77 -3.96
C LEU A 123 10.57 28.95 -3.92
N LEU A 124 11.29 29.16 -5.00
CA LEU A 124 12.20 30.28 -5.18
C LEU A 124 11.47 31.40 -5.94
N ILE A 125 11.57 32.64 -5.46
CA ILE A 125 11.03 33.83 -6.11
C ILE A 125 12.22 34.71 -6.45
N PHE A 126 12.39 35.05 -7.75
CA PHE A 126 13.55 35.72 -8.27
C PHE A 126 13.18 36.83 -9.25
N LEU A 127 14.08 37.77 -9.50
CA LEU A 127 13.90 38.86 -10.45
C LEU A 127 14.40 38.50 -11.84
N VAL A 128 13.63 38.88 -12.86
CA VAL A 128 14.02 38.86 -14.25
C VAL A 128 14.47 40.29 -14.65
N PRO A 129 15.64 40.50 -15.25
CA PRO A 129 16.55 39.50 -15.84
C PRO A 129 17.69 39.02 -14.94
N SER A 130 17.84 39.53 -13.73
CA SER A 130 19.03 39.32 -12.91
C SER A 130 19.19 37.90 -12.35
N GLY A 131 18.11 37.16 -12.17
CA GLY A 131 18.11 35.86 -11.45
C GLY A 131 18.26 36.00 -9.94
N GLN A 132 18.31 37.23 -9.42
CA GLN A 132 18.45 37.48 -7.96
C GLN A 132 17.24 36.95 -7.21
N VAL A 133 17.45 36.07 -6.22
CA VAL A 133 16.38 35.56 -5.36
C VAL A 133 15.96 36.70 -4.40
N ILE A 134 14.65 37.02 -4.43
CA ILE A 134 14.04 38.05 -3.57
C ILE A 134 13.19 37.41 -2.46
N GLY A 135 12.89 36.11 -2.53
CA GLY A 135 12.18 35.40 -1.49
C GLY A 135 12.18 33.89 -1.71
N THR A 136 11.93 33.18 -0.62
CA THR A 136 11.77 31.72 -0.65
C THR A 136 10.63 31.30 0.25
N ILE A 137 9.91 30.24 -0.13
CA ILE A 137 8.93 29.54 0.72
C ILE A 137 9.36 28.09 0.80
N GLY A 138 9.87 27.69 1.97
CA GLY A 138 10.11 26.29 2.28
C GLY A 138 8.81 25.63 2.72
N TYR A 139 8.54 24.43 2.21
CA TYR A 139 7.29 23.72 2.50
C TYR A 139 7.49 22.22 2.66
N THR A 140 6.57 21.61 3.39
CA THR A 140 6.39 20.17 3.46
C THR A 140 5.03 19.82 2.89
N VAL A 141 4.97 18.79 2.02
CA VAL A 141 3.74 18.16 1.58
C VAL A 141 3.71 16.71 2.03
N SER A 142 2.54 16.25 2.45
CA SER A 142 2.29 14.84 2.73
C SER A 142 1.06 14.37 1.98
N SER A 143 1.10 13.13 1.50
CA SER A 143 0.02 12.54 0.72
C SER A 143 -0.20 11.09 1.14
N LEU A 144 -1.44 10.78 1.54
CA LEU A 144 -1.87 9.44 1.90
C LEU A 144 -2.83 8.91 0.85
N THR A 145 -2.44 7.82 0.21
CA THR A 145 -3.33 7.05 -0.66
C THR A 145 -3.83 5.83 0.10
N THR A 146 -5.14 5.58 0.03
CA THR A 146 -5.78 4.42 0.63
C THR A 146 -6.49 3.62 -0.44
N LEU A 147 -6.03 2.39 -0.65
CA LEU A 147 -6.63 1.38 -1.54
C LEU A 147 -7.56 0.47 -0.73
N ASP A 148 -8.29 -0.41 -1.43
CA ASP A 148 -9.17 -1.39 -0.81
C ASP A 148 -8.97 -2.76 -1.47
N TYR A 149 -8.92 -3.82 -0.65
CA TYR A 149 -8.84 -5.21 -1.11
C TYR A 149 -10.09 -5.67 -1.87
N SER A 150 -11.21 -4.97 -1.69
CA SER A 150 -12.54 -5.35 -2.19
C SER A 150 -13.18 -4.28 -3.06
N SER A 151 -12.47 -3.22 -3.44
CA SER A 151 -12.97 -2.12 -4.24
C SER A 151 -11.98 -1.67 -5.30
N LEU A 152 -12.52 -1.28 -6.47
CA LEU A 152 -11.77 -0.59 -7.53
C LEU A 152 -11.76 0.94 -7.33
N ARG A 153 -12.19 1.40 -6.18
CA ARG A 153 -12.19 2.82 -5.78
C ARG A 153 -11.12 3.03 -4.72
N TRP A 154 -10.51 4.20 -4.76
CA TRP A 154 -9.54 4.60 -3.74
C TRP A 154 -9.57 6.11 -3.53
N SER A 155 -8.93 6.56 -2.47
CA SER A 155 -8.80 7.98 -2.15
C SER A 155 -7.34 8.38 -1.99
N GLN A 156 -7.06 9.65 -2.22
CA GLN A 156 -5.79 10.27 -1.89
C GLN A 156 -6.04 11.59 -1.17
N SER A 157 -5.49 11.74 0.03
CA SER A 157 -5.45 12.98 0.77
C SER A 157 -4.10 13.65 0.56
N PHE A 158 -4.10 14.99 0.55
CA PHE A 158 -2.92 15.82 0.41
C PHE A 158 -2.94 16.91 1.48
N HIS A 159 -1.82 17.13 2.13
CA HIS A 159 -1.63 18.18 3.11
C HIS A 159 -0.40 18.98 2.73
N TYR A 160 -0.51 20.29 2.82
CA TYR A 160 0.55 21.25 2.62
C TYR A 160 0.75 22.09 3.87
N ARG A 161 1.99 22.36 4.20
CA ARG A 161 2.41 23.30 5.22
C ARG A 161 3.60 24.11 4.73
N ALA A 162 3.54 25.44 4.84
CA ALA A 162 4.71 26.27 4.71
C ALA A 162 5.51 26.20 6.01
N ASP A 163 6.79 25.85 5.90
CA ASP A 163 7.70 25.70 7.04
C ASP A 163 8.37 27.03 7.41
N TYR A 164 8.76 27.78 6.39
CA TYR A 164 9.36 29.12 6.54
C TYR A 164 9.13 29.96 5.27
N VAL A 165 9.26 31.28 5.45
CA VAL A 165 9.27 32.27 4.36
C VAL A 165 10.40 33.25 4.60
N THR A 166 11.16 33.54 3.56
CA THR A 166 12.18 34.60 3.55
C THR A 166 11.83 35.67 2.52
N GLY A 167 12.46 36.85 2.62
CA GLY A 167 12.26 37.90 1.64
C GLY A 167 10.90 38.60 1.74
N GLN A 168 10.26 38.60 2.89
CA GLN A 168 8.99 39.31 3.12
C GLN A 168 9.06 40.80 2.75
N ASN A 169 10.25 41.41 2.82
CA ASN A 169 10.48 42.80 2.40
C ASN A 169 10.23 43.03 0.89
N ALA A 170 10.19 41.99 0.07
CA ALA A 170 9.75 42.07 -1.31
C ALA A 170 8.22 42.21 -1.47
N GLY A 171 7.51 42.39 -0.35
CA GLY A 171 6.07 42.67 -0.31
C GLY A 171 5.21 41.58 -0.91
N ALA A 172 4.15 42.01 -1.61
CA ALA A 172 3.12 41.12 -2.15
C ALA A 172 3.65 40.10 -3.19
N ALA A 173 4.81 40.34 -3.80
CA ALA A 173 5.44 39.34 -4.69
C ALA A 173 5.84 38.04 -3.97
N VAL A 174 6.02 38.10 -2.64
CA VAL A 174 6.26 36.92 -1.77
C VAL A 174 5.02 36.62 -0.94
N THR A 175 4.50 37.60 -0.19
CA THR A 175 3.42 37.37 0.78
C THR A 175 2.05 37.13 0.11
N GLY A 176 1.87 37.53 -1.14
CA GLY A 176 0.67 37.27 -1.94
C GLY A 176 0.68 35.93 -2.68
N THR A 177 1.52 34.98 -2.29
CA THR A 177 1.59 33.67 -2.92
C THR A 177 0.43 32.77 -2.48
N TYR A 178 -0.26 32.19 -3.46
CA TYR A 178 -1.33 31.22 -3.27
C TYR A 178 -0.88 29.82 -3.71
N LEU A 179 -1.32 28.81 -2.95
CA LEU A 179 -1.22 27.40 -3.29
C LEU A 179 -2.49 26.95 -3.96
N TYR A 180 -2.37 26.16 -5.00
CA TYR A 180 -3.44 25.39 -5.61
C TYR A 180 -3.05 23.91 -5.64
N ALA A 181 -4.04 23.03 -5.38
CA ALA A 181 -3.85 21.60 -5.52
C ALA A 181 -5.16 20.94 -5.98
N GLU A 182 -5.03 19.98 -6.89
CA GLU A 182 -6.16 19.23 -7.43
C GLU A 182 -5.76 17.80 -7.78
N PRO A 183 -6.71 16.83 -7.75
CA PRO A 183 -6.43 15.47 -8.15
C PRO A 183 -6.15 15.35 -9.65
N GLN A 184 -5.28 14.40 -9.99
CA GLN A 184 -5.01 14.01 -11.36
C GLN A 184 -4.99 12.49 -11.51
N CYS A 185 -5.56 11.98 -12.58
CA CYS A 185 -5.40 10.61 -13.00
C CYS A 185 -4.19 10.49 -13.91
N LEU A 186 -3.28 9.56 -13.63
CA LEU A 186 -2.05 9.35 -14.37
C LEU A 186 -2.11 8.09 -15.23
N ILE A 187 -2.59 6.99 -14.68
CA ILE A 187 -2.67 5.70 -15.38
C ILE A 187 -4.00 5.04 -15.04
N ASN A 188 -4.80 4.74 -16.06
CA ASN A 188 -5.96 3.87 -16.00
C ASN A 188 -6.93 4.16 -14.84
N CYS A 189 -7.27 5.41 -14.64
CA CYS A 189 -8.20 5.83 -13.60
C CYS A 189 -9.15 6.92 -14.10
N THR A 190 -10.19 7.17 -13.32
CA THR A 190 -11.08 8.32 -13.47
C THR A 190 -11.22 9.01 -12.11
N ILE A 191 -11.32 10.32 -12.12
CA ILE A 191 -11.63 11.11 -10.92
C ILE A 191 -13.13 11.02 -10.69
N THR A 192 -13.54 10.51 -9.54
CA THR A 192 -14.95 10.33 -9.17
C THR A 192 -15.45 11.40 -8.20
N GLY A 193 -14.53 12.17 -7.63
CA GLY A 193 -14.80 13.29 -6.75
C GLY A 193 -13.53 14.02 -6.39
N SER A 194 -13.65 15.27 -5.96
CA SER A 194 -12.51 16.08 -5.56
C SER A 194 -12.88 17.08 -4.50
N ASN A 195 -11.92 17.40 -3.66
CA ASN A 195 -11.91 18.54 -2.78
C ASN A 195 -10.61 19.33 -3.05
N PRO A 196 -10.58 20.21 -4.08
CA PRO A 196 -9.40 20.97 -4.42
C PRO A 196 -9.14 22.06 -3.38
N ILE A 197 -7.91 22.55 -3.33
CA ILE A 197 -7.57 23.72 -2.52
C ILE A 197 -7.09 24.89 -3.37
N GLY A 198 -7.42 26.11 -2.86
CA GLY A 198 -6.75 27.36 -3.17
C GLY A 198 -6.64 28.16 -1.88
N GLY A 199 -5.43 28.63 -1.53
CA GLY A 199 -5.21 29.39 -0.31
C GLY A 199 -3.82 29.97 -0.22
N THR A 200 -3.59 30.83 0.76
CA THR A 200 -2.29 31.49 0.95
C THR A 200 -1.20 30.49 1.36
N ALA A 201 -0.07 30.54 0.67
CA ALA A 201 1.06 29.61 0.90
C ALA A 201 2.00 30.10 2.02
N MET A 202 1.45 30.62 3.13
CA MET A 202 2.21 31.24 4.20
C MET A 202 2.29 30.38 5.46
N PRO A 203 3.33 30.55 6.32
CA PRO A 203 3.43 29.84 7.59
C PRO A 203 2.21 30.07 8.49
N GLY A 204 1.90 29.08 9.31
CA GLY A 204 0.74 29.10 10.21
C GLY A 204 -0.58 28.70 9.57
N VAL A 205 -0.60 28.46 8.25
CA VAL A 205 -1.76 27.94 7.52
C VAL A 205 -1.44 26.53 6.97
N THR A 206 -2.35 25.59 7.25
CA THR A 206 -2.32 24.25 6.68
C THR A 206 -3.43 24.10 5.67
N HIS A 207 -3.12 23.52 4.53
CA HIS A 207 -4.09 23.25 3.47
C HIS A 207 -4.24 21.76 3.24
N SER A 208 -5.47 21.33 2.94
CA SER A 208 -5.77 19.93 2.64
C SER A 208 -6.61 19.81 1.38
N ALA A 209 -6.19 18.91 0.47
CA ALA A 209 -6.96 18.50 -0.69
C ALA A 209 -7.28 17.00 -0.61
N ALA A 210 -8.27 16.57 -1.35
CA ALA A 210 -8.57 15.15 -1.52
C ALA A 210 -9.00 14.86 -2.95
N GLY A 211 -8.62 13.68 -3.43
CA GLY A 211 -9.09 13.09 -4.67
C GLY A 211 -9.69 11.72 -4.41
N TYR A 212 -10.79 11.44 -5.10
CA TYR A 212 -11.45 10.13 -5.12
C TYR A 212 -11.37 9.59 -6.54
N PHE A 213 -10.95 8.35 -6.65
CA PHE A 213 -10.63 7.72 -7.92
C PHE A 213 -11.32 6.38 -8.07
N ALA A 214 -11.51 5.97 -9.31
CA ALA A 214 -11.94 4.63 -9.66
C ALA A 214 -11.21 4.16 -10.90
N THR A 215 -11.13 2.84 -11.09
CA THR A 215 -10.72 2.23 -12.34
C THR A 215 -11.76 1.20 -12.80
N SER A 216 -11.88 1.06 -14.12
CA SER A 216 -12.53 -0.10 -14.73
C SER A 216 -11.44 -1.01 -15.27
N ILE A 217 -11.38 -2.23 -14.76
CA ILE A 217 -10.36 -3.20 -15.17
C ILE A 217 -10.86 -4.03 -16.35
N SER A 218 -9.97 -4.26 -17.30
CA SER A 218 -10.24 -5.12 -18.46
C SER A 218 -9.39 -6.38 -18.48
N GLY A 219 -8.55 -6.61 -17.48
CA GLY A 219 -7.63 -7.74 -17.38
C GLY A 219 -7.47 -8.28 -15.96
N VAL A 220 -6.74 -9.37 -15.85
CA VAL A 220 -6.44 -10.05 -14.56
C VAL A 220 -5.54 -9.18 -13.68
N ARG A 221 -4.63 -8.41 -14.28
CA ARG A 221 -3.73 -7.46 -13.61
C ARG A 221 -3.81 -6.13 -14.35
N TRP A 222 -4.07 -5.07 -13.64
CA TRP A 222 -4.24 -3.75 -14.23
C TRP A 222 -3.53 -2.69 -13.39
N ALA A 223 -2.52 -2.06 -13.95
CA ALA A 223 -1.84 -0.96 -13.29
C ALA A 223 -2.72 0.28 -13.31
N ALA A 224 -2.87 0.90 -12.15
CA ALA A 224 -3.53 2.20 -11.99
C ALA A 224 -2.64 3.14 -11.19
N GLN A 225 -2.74 4.44 -11.45
CA GLN A 225 -1.99 5.45 -10.73
C GLN A 225 -2.73 6.77 -10.74
N ALA A 226 -2.81 7.40 -9.58
CA ALA A 226 -3.32 8.75 -9.40
C ALA A 226 -2.32 9.60 -8.61
N GLY A 227 -2.55 10.89 -8.58
CA GLY A 227 -1.76 11.85 -7.84
C GLY A 227 -2.57 13.09 -7.46
N ILE A 228 -1.99 13.93 -6.62
CA ILE A 228 -2.43 15.30 -6.41
C ILE A 228 -1.35 16.20 -7.01
N LYS A 229 -1.70 16.94 -8.04
CA LYS A 229 -0.83 17.98 -8.57
C LYS A 229 -1.04 19.27 -7.78
N PHE A 230 0.02 20.04 -7.63
CA PHE A 230 -0.02 21.33 -6.96
C PHE A 230 0.92 22.33 -7.61
N TRP A 231 0.60 23.60 -7.47
CA TRP A 231 1.39 24.72 -7.96
C TRP A 231 1.12 25.96 -7.12
N PHE A 232 1.98 26.96 -7.29
CA PHE A 232 1.81 28.25 -6.66
C PHE A 232 1.49 29.32 -7.70
N ALA A 233 0.75 30.34 -7.30
CA ALA A 233 0.39 31.46 -8.15
C ALA A 233 0.51 32.79 -7.42
N ASN A 234 0.86 33.84 -8.16
CA ASN A 234 0.83 35.22 -7.70
C ASN A 234 0.67 36.14 -8.93
N SER A 235 -0.27 37.06 -8.88
CA SER A 235 -0.55 37.99 -9.97
C SER A 235 0.59 38.94 -10.31
N LEU A 236 1.54 39.12 -9.40
CA LEU A 236 2.73 39.95 -9.60
C LEU A 236 3.88 39.22 -10.32
N TRP A 237 3.78 37.91 -10.50
CA TRP A 237 4.82 37.15 -11.20
C TRP A 237 4.64 37.24 -12.71
N VAL A 238 5.77 37.42 -13.43
CA VAL A 238 5.75 37.53 -14.90
C VAL A 238 5.23 36.28 -15.60
N ASN A 239 5.30 35.13 -14.97
CA ASN A 239 4.73 33.85 -15.43
C ASN A 239 3.38 33.52 -14.75
N GLY A 240 2.93 34.32 -13.77
CA GLY A 240 1.65 34.15 -13.08
C GLY A 240 1.60 32.93 -12.13
N THR A 241 2.20 31.81 -12.54
CA THR A 241 2.22 30.54 -11.81
C THR A 241 3.62 29.93 -11.77
N SER A 242 3.89 29.09 -10.77
CA SER A 242 5.05 28.19 -10.78
C SER A 242 4.90 27.06 -11.78
N ASN A 243 5.96 26.32 -12.03
CA ASN A 243 5.85 24.97 -12.55
C ASN A 243 4.99 24.10 -11.61
N GLN A 244 4.37 23.07 -12.18
CA GLN A 244 3.57 22.12 -11.41
C GLN A 244 4.45 21.06 -10.79
N SER A 245 4.03 20.57 -9.63
CA SER A 245 4.56 19.36 -8.99
C SER A 245 3.40 18.42 -8.66
N SER A 246 3.69 17.15 -8.41
CA SER A 246 2.67 16.22 -7.98
C SER A 246 3.22 15.22 -6.98
N THR A 247 2.39 14.88 -5.99
CA THR A 247 2.66 13.76 -5.08
C THR A 247 2.08 12.50 -5.68
N THR A 248 2.92 11.52 -5.95
CA THR A 248 2.50 10.25 -6.54
C THR A 248 2.95 9.08 -5.68
N PRO A 249 2.02 8.26 -5.15
CA PRO A 249 2.36 7.12 -4.30
C PRO A 249 2.97 5.94 -5.09
N GLY A 250 3.10 6.08 -6.39
CA GLY A 250 3.47 5.03 -7.34
C GLY A 250 2.28 4.21 -7.82
N ALA A 251 2.49 3.46 -8.89
CA ALA A 251 1.46 2.59 -9.46
C ALA A 251 1.09 1.47 -8.48
N HIS A 252 -0.16 1.05 -8.55
CA HIS A 252 -0.71 -0.08 -7.83
C HIS A 252 -1.45 -1.00 -8.80
N ARG A 253 -1.63 -2.25 -8.40
CA ARG A 253 -2.39 -3.24 -9.17
C ARG A 253 -3.84 -3.25 -8.73
N CYS A 254 -4.77 -3.19 -9.69
CA CYS A 254 -6.16 -3.56 -9.51
C CYS A 254 -6.44 -4.85 -10.26
N ASP A 255 -7.27 -5.75 -9.72
CA ASP A 255 -7.55 -7.05 -10.32
C ASP A 255 -8.93 -7.61 -9.94
N PHE A 256 -9.42 -8.56 -10.76
CA PHE A 256 -10.57 -9.43 -10.47
C PHE A 256 -10.19 -10.92 -10.51
N ALA A 257 -8.92 -11.23 -10.27
CA ALA A 257 -8.33 -12.56 -10.50
C ALA A 257 -8.74 -13.61 -9.47
N LEU A 258 -9.39 -13.21 -8.37
CA LEU A 258 -9.79 -14.11 -7.30
C LEU A 258 -11.26 -14.47 -7.44
N GLY A 259 -11.54 -15.67 -7.99
CA GLY A 259 -12.91 -16.16 -8.15
C GLY A 259 -13.67 -16.19 -6.82
N GLY A 260 -14.91 -15.68 -6.82
CA GLY A 260 -15.73 -15.59 -5.61
C GLY A 260 -15.42 -14.41 -4.69
N TYR A 261 -14.40 -13.59 -4.99
CA TYR A 261 -14.04 -12.40 -4.22
C TYR A 261 -14.25 -11.13 -5.04
N PRO A 262 -14.59 -9.99 -4.41
CA PRO A 262 -14.71 -8.72 -5.09
C PRO A 262 -13.40 -8.30 -5.77
N SER A 263 -13.51 -7.52 -6.84
CA SER A 263 -12.37 -6.83 -7.43
C SER A 263 -11.77 -5.85 -6.43
N GLY A 264 -10.45 -5.65 -6.46
CA GLY A 264 -9.79 -4.76 -5.52
C GLY A 264 -8.40 -4.32 -5.98
N CYS A 265 -7.79 -3.43 -5.20
CA CYS A 265 -6.51 -2.82 -5.53
C CYS A 265 -5.48 -2.99 -4.42
N VAL A 266 -4.21 -3.23 -4.79
CA VAL A 266 -3.09 -3.39 -3.85
C VAL A 266 -1.79 -2.86 -4.44
N TYR A 267 -0.87 -2.44 -3.58
CA TYR A 267 0.54 -2.25 -3.94
C TYR A 267 1.23 -3.61 -4.00
N GLU A 268 1.33 -4.20 -5.19
CA GLU A 268 1.91 -5.55 -5.37
C GLU A 268 3.39 -5.64 -4.97
N THR A 269 4.11 -4.52 -5.00
CA THR A 269 5.51 -4.43 -4.56
C THR A 269 5.67 -4.57 -3.04
N VAL A 270 4.58 -4.43 -2.27
CA VAL A 270 4.58 -4.65 -0.83
C VAL A 270 4.27 -6.10 -0.55
N ARG A 271 5.22 -6.79 0.06
CA ARG A 271 5.10 -8.19 0.42
C ARG A 271 4.24 -8.34 1.69
N PRO A 272 3.10 -9.06 1.64
CA PRO A 272 2.33 -9.35 2.83
C PRO A 272 3.01 -10.44 3.66
N VAL A 273 2.71 -10.48 4.98
CA VAL A 273 3.24 -11.46 5.92
C VAL A 273 2.14 -12.42 6.32
N LEU A 274 2.37 -13.73 6.08
CA LEU A 274 1.57 -14.82 6.65
C LEU A 274 2.05 -15.08 8.07
N GLU A 275 1.27 -14.70 9.05
CA GLU A 275 1.54 -15.00 10.46
C GLU A 275 0.91 -16.34 10.85
N ILE A 276 1.72 -17.22 11.41
CA ILE A 276 1.32 -18.57 11.86
C ILE A 276 1.35 -18.58 13.39
N PRO A 277 0.19 -18.46 14.06
CA PRO A 277 0.14 -18.42 15.52
C PRO A 277 0.35 -19.80 16.13
N SER A 278 1.44 -19.95 16.89
CA SER A 278 1.77 -21.19 17.60
C SER A 278 0.71 -21.62 18.62
N SER A 279 -0.06 -20.67 19.16
CA SER A 279 -1.14 -20.95 20.09
C SER A 279 -2.35 -21.64 19.45
N ARG A 280 -2.55 -21.47 18.15
CA ARG A 280 -3.72 -22.01 17.42
C ARG A 280 -3.46 -23.41 16.85
N TYR A 281 -2.25 -23.66 16.36
CA TYR A 281 -1.85 -24.93 15.77
C TYR A 281 -0.35 -25.23 16.06
N PRO A 282 -0.03 -25.69 17.27
CA PRO A 282 1.34 -25.77 17.77
C PRO A 282 2.26 -26.67 16.95
N ASP A 283 1.80 -27.83 16.48
CA ASP A 283 2.65 -28.76 15.72
C ASP A 283 2.92 -28.27 14.29
N TYR A 284 1.90 -27.72 13.62
CA TYR A 284 2.05 -27.07 12.33
C TYR A 284 3.04 -25.89 12.40
N ALA A 285 2.86 -25.01 13.38
CA ALA A 285 3.73 -23.86 13.60
C ALA A 285 5.16 -24.32 13.96
N TYR A 286 5.30 -25.40 14.74
CA TYR A 286 6.60 -25.94 15.12
C TYR A 286 7.34 -26.52 13.92
N HIS A 287 6.67 -27.30 13.06
CA HIS A 287 7.26 -27.81 11.82
C HIS A 287 7.79 -26.67 10.93
N ILE A 288 6.99 -25.63 10.71
CA ILE A 288 7.41 -24.48 9.89
C ILE A 288 8.55 -23.70 10.56
N ARG A 289 8.50 -23.51 11.88
CA ARG A 289 9.61 -22.87 12.63
C ARG A 289 10.91 -23.62 12.47
N LEU A 290 10.90 -24.94 12.57
CA LEU A 290 12.06 -25.77 12.32
C LEU A 290 12.56 -25.59 10.89
N SER A 291 11.65 -25.63 9.93
CA SER A 291 11.99 -25.46 8.51
C SER A 291 12.72 -24.14 8.26
N LEU A 292 12.19 -23.03 8.82
CA LEU A 292 12.81 -21.71 8.74
C LEU A 292 14.17 -21.64 9.44
N ASN A 293 14.30 -22.27 10.63
CA ASN A 293 15.55 -22.30 11.40
C ASN A 293 16.64 -23.12 10.70
N TYR A 294 16.25 -24.10 9.90
CA TYR A 294 17.16 -24.94 9.12
C TYR A 294 17.35 -24.42 7.68
N GLY A 295 17.08 -23.14 7.44
CA GLY A 295 17.46 -22.45 6.22
C GLY A 295 16.49 -22.61 5.05
N LEU A 296 15.30 -23.17 5.25
CA LEU A 296 14.27 -23.15 4.21
C LEU A 296 13.73 -21.71 4.00
N PRO A 297 13.32 -21.36 2.78
CA PRO A 297 13.04 -19.99 2.42
C PRO A 297 11.85 -19.43 3.22
N ARG A 298 12.06 -18.26 3.83
CA ARG A 298 11.01 -17.48 4.50
C ARG A 298 10.12 -16.74 3.51
N VAL A 299 10.68 -16.33 2.36
CA VAL A 299 9.97 -15.64 1.30
C VAL A 299 9.58 -16.66 0.24
N LEU A 300 8.28 -16.76 0.01
CA LEU A 300 7.70 -17.71 -0.94
C LEU A 300 6.98 -16.95 -2.07
N THR A 301 6.92 -17.58 -3.24
CA THR A 301 6.22 -17.09 -4.43
C THR A 301 4.99 -17.96 -4.64
N ARG A 302 3.79 -17.37 -4.61
CA ARG A 302 2.55 -18.10 -4.83
C ARG A 302 2.49 -18.70 -6.23
N SER A 303 2.06 -19.95 -6.34
CA SER A 303 1.61 -20.57 -7.58
C SER A 303 0.10 -20.83 -7.56
N GLN A 304 -0.60 -20.49 -8.64
CA GLN A 304 -2.00 -20.84 -8.86
C GLN A 304 -2.17 -22.10 -9.73
N SER A 305 -1.06 -22.73 -10.13
CA SER A 305 -1.10 -23.96 -10.92
C SER A 305 -1.50 -25.17 -10.05
N ASP A 306 -2.65 -25.75 -10.34
CA ASP A 306 -3.11 -26.98 -9.69
C ASP A 306 -2.14 -28.15 -9.97
N ALA A 307 -1.65 -28.26 -11.20
CA ALA A 307 -0.67 -29.28 -11.57
C ALA A 307 0.64 -29.17 -10.75
N LEU A 308 1.15 -27.95 -10.56
CA LEU A 308 2.33 -27.75 -9.72
C LEU A 308 2.03 -28.07 -8.25
N ARG A 309 0.88 -27.67 -7.75
CA ARG A 309 0.46 -27.98 -6.38
C ARG A 309 0.37 -29.48 -6.13
N GLU A 310 -0.22 -30.23 -7.06
CA GLU A 310 -0.29 -31.68 -6.97
C GLU A 310 1.08 -32.34 -7.07
N ALA A 311 1.96 -31.89 -7.97
CA ALA A 311 3.32 -32.36 -8.08
C ALA A 311 4.12 -32.11 -6.79
N ASN A 312 3.97 -30.94 -6.17
CA ASN A 312 4.62 -30.60 -4.90
C ASN A 312 4.13 -31.53 -3.77
N ARG A 313 2.81 -31.76 -3.67
CA ARG A 313 2.24 -32.72 -2.69
C ARG A 313 2.73 -34.14 -2.93
N ALA A 314 2.72 -34.60 -4.16
CA ALA A 314 3.19 -35.94 -4.49
C ALA A 314 4.67 -36.15 -4.15
N ALA A 315 5.51 -35.11 -4.31
CA ALA A 315 6.92 -35.16 -3.98
C ALA A 315 7.17 -35.15 -2.46
N ALA A 316 6.47 -34.31 -1.70
CA ALA A 316 6.66 -34.20 -0.26
C ALA A 316 5.93 -35.30 0.53
N CYS A 317 4.68 -35.54 0.15
CA CYS A 317 3.72 -36.34 0.88
C CYS A 317 3.10 -37.44 0.01
N PRO A 318 3.89 -38.33 -0.60
CA PRO A 318 3.38 -39.39 -1.46
C PRO A 318 2.36 -40.26 -0.74
N THR A 319 1.50 -40.97 -1.50
CA THR A 319 0.46 -41.86 -0.99
C THR A 319 0.74 -43.31 -1.36
N GLY A 320 0.21 -44.24 -0.59
CA GLY A 320 0.34 -45.69 -0.85
C GLY A 320 0.91 -46.44 0.35
N ALA A 321 0.95 -47.78 0.25
CA ALA A 321 1.34 -48.66 1.37
C ALA A 321 2.75 -48.42 1.90
N ASN A 322 3.66 -47.91 1.06
CA ASN A 322 5.05 -47.60 1.44
C ASN A 322 5.19 -46.26 2.17
N TYR A 323 4.11 -45.49 2.31
CA TYR A 323 4.08 -44.17 2.92
C TYR A 323 3.08 -44.10 4.07
N PRO A 324 3.36 -44.80 5.18
CA PRO A 324 2.41 -44.94 6.30
C PRO A 324 2.09 -43.58 6.93
N ARG A 325 0.84 -43.39 7.29
CA ARG A 325 0.36 -42.22 8.03
C ARG A 325 -0.21 -42.65 9.35
N PRO A 326 0.33 -42.20 10.48
CA PRO A 326 -0.26 -42.47 11.78
C PRO A 326 -1.71 -42.04 11.87
N ALA A 327 -2.53 -42.76 12.64
CA ALA A 327 -3.95 -42.42 12.80
C ALA A 327 -4.14 -41.00 13.33
N GLY A 328 -5.03 -40.25 12.71
CA GLY A 328 -5.29 -38.84 13.07
C GLY A 328 -4.25 -37.83 12.59
N MET A 329 -3.19 -38.27 11.90
CA MET A 329 -2.14 -37.43 11.38
C MET A 329 -2.28 -37.23 9.86
N GLN A 330 -1.81 -36.09 9.38
CA GLN A 330 -1.65 -35.79 7.97
C GLN A 330 -0.20 -35.32 7.70
N CYS A 331 0.26 -35.54 6.49
CA CYS A 331 1.55 -35.06 6.06
C CYS A 331 1.43 -33.59 5.66
N ASP A 332 2.19 -32.74 6.33
CA ASP A 332 2.38 -31.32 6.05
C ASP A 332 3.71 -31.09 5.33
N GLU A 333 3.77 -30.13 4.45
CA GLU A 333 4.96 -29.79 3.68
C GLU A 333 5.34 -28.31 3.79
N TYR A 334 6.66 -28.05 3.84
CA TYR A 334 7.22 -26.71 3.73
C TYR A 334 8.44 -26.68 2.80
N PRO A 335 8.57 -25.75 1.83
CA PRO A 335 7.59 -24.71 1.45
C PRO A 335 6.25 -25.28 0.98
N PHE A 336 5.19 -24.48 1.13
CA PHE A 336 3.82 -24.90 0.83
C PHE A 336 3.66 -25.41 -0.61
N ALA A 337 2.81 -26.43 -0.80
CA ALA A 337 2.53 -26.98 -2.13
C ALA A 337 2.06 -25.94 -3.15
N SER A 338 1.37 -24.88 -2.70
CA SER A 338 0.89 -23.78 -3.53
C SER A 338 1.96 -22.71 -3.81
N THR A 339 3.24 -23.07 -3.79
CA THR A 339 4.35 -22.15 -4.06
C THR A 339 5.33 -22.71 -5.08
N TYR A 340 6.03 -21.83 -5.79
CA TYR A 340 7.12 -22.19 -6.72
C TYR A 340 8.33 -22.80 -6.04
N GLN A 341 8.46 -22.64 -4.71
CA GLN A 341 9.51 -23.26 -3.91
C GLN A 341 9.09 -24.63 -3.36
N GLY A 342 7.92 -25.16 -3.75
CA GLY A 342 7.41 -26.44 -3.26
C GLY A 342 8.29 -27.64 -3.64
N ALA A 343 7.99 -28.79 -3.07
CA ALA A 343 8.85 -29.98 -3.06
C ALA A 343 9.28 -30.51 -4.42
N SER A 344 8.42 -30.48 -5.45
CA SER A 344 8.75 -30.96 -6.79
C SER A 344 9.84 -30.12 -7.49
N MET A 345 10.07 -28.90 -7.01
CA MET A 345 11.07 -27.98 -7.54
C MET A 345 12.38 -28.04 -6.75
N GLN A 346 12.49 -28.96 -5.76
CA GLN A 346 13.63 -29.05 -4.86
C GLN A 346 14.43 -30.33 -5.09
N PRO A 347 15.76 -30.29 -4.93
CA PRO A 347 16.63 -31.43 -5.20
C PRO A 347 16.53 -32.54 -4.14
N TYR A 348 16.06 -32.23 -2.93
CA TYR A 348 15.95 -33.18 -1.82
C TYR A 348 14.93 -32.74 -0.77
N GLY A 349 14.40 -33.73 -0.04
CA GLY A 349 13.55 -33.53 1.11
C GLY A 349 14.20 -33.90 2.43
N ARG A 350 13.64 -33.43 3.53
CA ARG A 350 14.08 -33.73 4.90
C ARG A 350 12.91 -33.93 5.84
N GLN A 351 13.18 -34.64 6.93
CA GLN A 351 12.33 -34.64 8.12
C GLN A 351 13.13 -34.19 9.33
N PHE A 352 12.45 -33.82 10.39
CA PHE A 352 13.05 -33.40 11.64
C PHE A 352 12.84 -34.44 12.74
N PHE A 353 13.84 -34.58 13.59
CA PHE A 353 13.80 -35.36 14.79
C PHE A 353 14.55 -34.61 15.91
N PHE A 354 13.88 -34.35 17.01
CA PHE A 354 14.47 -33.71 18.18
C PHE A 354 14.09 -34.43 19.45
N ILE A 355 15.02 -34.54 20.37
CA ILE A 355 14.77 -34.91 21.75
C ILE A 355 15.11 -33.71 22.62
N ASN A 356 14.14 -33.24 23.39
CA ASN A 356 14.42 -32.27 24.43
C ASN A 356 15.04 -33.01 25.62
N TRP A 357 16.35 -32.93 25.76
CA TRP A 357 17.12 -33.62 26.79
C TRP A 357 16.71 -33.24 28.21
N ASN A 358 16.12 -32.05 28.40
CA ASN A 358 15.67 -31.59 29.72
C ASN A 358 14.32 -32.16 30.14
N THR A 359 13.45 -32.52 29.21
CA THR A 359 12.09 -32.99 29.46
C THR A 359 11.89 -34.45 29.03
N GLY A 360 12.83 -35.03 28.29
CA GLY A 360 12.68 -36.36 27.69
C GLY A 360 11.65 -36.41 26.55
N GLN A 361 10.99 -35.29 26.22
CA GLN A 361 10.01 -35.23 25.15
C GLN A 361 10.67 -35.14 23.81
N GLY A 362 10.26 -35.97 22.87
CA GLY A 362 10.75 -35.99 21.49
C GLY A 362 9.71 -35.39 20.54
N PHE A 363 10.20 -34.66 19.54
CA PHE A 363 9.43 -34.30 18.36
C PHE A 363 9.98 -35.11 17.17
N SER A 364 9.11 -35.83 16.47
CA SER A 364 9.48 -36.60 15.28
C SER A 364 8.45 -36.36 14.17
N CYS A 365 8.94 -35.99 13.01
CA CYS A 365 8.08 -35.82 11.82
C CYS A 365 7.50 -37.13 11.29
N GLN A 366 8.02 -38.29 11.67
CA GLN A 366 7.53 -39.61 11.29
C GLN A 366 7.32 -39.79 9.77
N VAL A 367 8.27 -39.31 8.97
CA VAL A 367 8.26 -39.34 7.50
C VAL A 367 9.43 -40.22 7.03
N PRO A 368 9.34 -41.58 7.16
CA PRO A 368 10.49 -42.48 7.00
C PRO A 368 11.10 -42.53 5.59
N TRP A 369 10.40 -42.03 4.59
CA TRP A 369 10.91 -41.92 3.21
C TRP A 369 11.81 -40.70 3.00
N LEU A 370 11.89 -39.79 3.97
CA LEU A 370 12.81 -38.64 3.92
C LEU A 370 13.96 -38.82 4.91
N GLN A 371 15.14 -38.31 4.53
CA GLN A 371 16.28 -38.34 5.41
C GLN A 371 16.09 -37.39 6.60
N THR A 372 16.50 -37.83 7.78
CA THR A 372 16.59 -36.95 8.94
C THR A 372 17.84 -36.07 8.79
N ARG A 373 17.63 -34.76 8.71
CA ARG A 373 18.72 -33.76 8.60
C ARG A 373 18.68 -32.82 9.78
N THR A 374 19.84 -32.58 10.37
CA THR A 374 19.96 -31.80 11.61
C THR A 374 20.58 -30.43 11.41
N GLN A 375 21.33 -30.16 10.33
CA GLN A 375 21.90 -28.83 10.07
C GLN A 375 22.49 -28.70 8.65
N GLY A 376 22.60 -27.47 8.15
CA GLY A 376 23.68 -27.02 7.23
C GLY A 376 23.30 -26.80 5.77
N ASP A 377 22.19 -27.29 5.25
CA ASP A 377 21.86 -27.12 3.83
C ASP A 377 20.75 -26.07 3.65
N SER A 378 21.09 -24.92 3.09
CA SER A 378 20.11 -23.94 2.62
C SER A 378 19.43 -24.47 1.36
N GLY A 379 18.15 -24.80 1.42
CA GLY A 379 17.36 -25.31 0.29
C GLY A 379 16.69 -26.65 0.59
N GLY A 380 16.02 -27.20 -0.42
CA GLY A 380 15.19 -28.39 -0.27
C GLY A 380 13.81 -28.08 0.30
N PHE A 381 13.11 -29.12 0.72
CA PHE A 381 11.81 -29.03 1.39
C PHE A 381 11.81 -29.89 2.66
N SER A 382 10.81 -29.71 3.50
CA SER A 382 10.57 -30.59 4.64
C SER A 382 9.14 -31.15 4.60
N ALA A 383 8.96 -32.35 5.20
CA ALA A 383 7.65 -32.88 5.45
C ALA A 383 7.56 -33.40 6.89
N CYS A 384 6.36 -33.35 7.45
CA CYS A 384 6.09 -33.72 8.85
C CYS A 384 4.68 -34.24 9.01
N MET A 385 4.50 -35.36 9.76
CA MET A 385 3.19 -35.80 10.20
C MET A 385 2.74 -34.94 11.37
N ILE A 386 1.65 -34.24 11.19
CA ILE A 386 1.03 -33.37 12.19
C ILE A 386 -0.44 -33.72 12.37
N PRO A 387 -1.10 -33.33 13.47
CA PRO A 387 -2.53 -33.58 13.66
C PRO A 387 -3.36 -33.04 12.49
N ALA A 388 -4.24 -33.89 11.95
CA ALA A 388 -5.03 -33.57 10.76
C ALA A 388 -5.84 -32.28 10.91
N ALA A 389 -6.37 -32.00 12.11
CA ALA A 389 -7.09 -30.76 12.38
C ALA A 389 -6.21 -29.51 12.24
N GLN A 390 -4.96 -29.55 12.71
CA GLN A 390 -4.02 -28.44 12.60
C GLN A 390 -3.60 -28.23 11.14
N ASN A 391 -3.31 -29.31 10.40
CA ASN A 391 -2.97 -29.22 8.99
C ASN A 391 -4.09 -28.60 8.16
N SER A 392 -5.33 -29.05 8.39
CA SER A 392 -6.51 -28.52 7.71
C SER A 392 -6.75 -27.04 8.01
N LEU A 393 -6.62 -26.62 9.28
CA LEU A 393 -6.76 -25.24 9.69
C LEU A 393 -5.65 -24.36 9.10
N GLY A 394 -4.38 -24.80 9.15
CA GLY A 394 -3.26 -24.07 8.57
C GLY A 394 -3.40 -23.89 7.06
N GLY A 395 -3.86 -24.93 6.35
CA GLY A 395 -4.14 -24.86 4.92
C GLY A 395 -5.31 -23.91 4.57
N SER A 396 -6.36 -23.89 5.40
CA SER A 396 -7.48 -22.94 5.26
C SER A 396 -7.02 -21.50 5.45
N ASP A 397 -6.27 -21.24 6.53
CA ASP A 397 -5.75 -19.90 6.84
C ASP A 397 -4.76 -19.41 5.76
N LEU A 398 -3.97 -20.29 5.16
CA LEU A 398 -3.14 -19.96 3.99
C LEU A 398 -4.00 -19.57 2.78
N GLY A 399 -5.09 -20.28 2.54
CA GLY A 399 -6.06 -19.94 1.50
C GLY A 399 -6.68 -18.57 1.75
N ASP A 400 -7.20 -18.33 2.95
CA ASP A 400 -7.80 -17.05 3.35
C ASP A 400 -6.79 -15.90 3.26
N PHE A 401 -5.54 -16.14 3.63
CA PHE A 401 -4.46 -15.16 3.47
C PHE A 401 -4.26 -14.76 2.01
N TYR A 402 -4.24 -15.70 1.07
CA TYR A 402 -4.11 -15.39 -0.35
C TYR A 402 -5.25 -14.51 -0.85
N TYR A 403 -6.46 -14.78 -0.42
CA TYR A 403 -7.63 -13.98 -0.78
C TYR A 403 -7.62 -12.62 -0.10
N LYS A 404 -7.45 -12.59 1.21
CA LYS A 404 -7.48 -11.37 2.02
C LYS A 404 -6.46 -10.33 1.56
N PHE A 405 -5.24 -10.77 1.25
CA PHE A 405 -4.15 -9.87 0.83
C PHE A 405 -3.96 -9.79 -0.69
N ARG A 406 -4.88 -10.38 -1.46
CA ARG A 406 -4.82 -10.43 -2.92
C ARG A 406 -3.44 -10.88 -3.42
N VAL A 407 -2.95 -11.98 -2.88
CA VAL A 407 -1.70 -12.62 -3.34
C VAL A 407 -2.04 -13.44 -4.57
N LEU A 408 -1.63 -13.01 -5.76
CA LEU A 408 -1.88 -13.71 -7.02
C LEU A 408 -0.72 -14.62 -7.40
N ASP A 409 -0.85 -15.31 -8.52
CA ASP A 409 0.25 -16.07 -9.12
C ASP A 409 1.48 -15.19 -9.30
N MET A 410 2.68 -15.69 -9.00
CA MET A 410 3.96 -14.96 -9.00
C MET A 410 4.10 -13.84 -7.94
N ASP A 411 3.10 -13.55 -7.12
CA ASP A 411 3.27 -12.63 -6.00
C ASP A 411 4.09 -13.30 -4.88
N THR A 412 4.97 -12.53 -4.27
CA THR A 412 5.76 -12.98 -3.12
C THR A 412 5.10 -12.62 -1.79
N PHE A 413 5.28 -13.49 -0.81
CA PHE A 413 4.85 -13.25 0.58
C PHE A 413 5.90 -13.77 1.57
N GLU A 414 5.89 -13.26 2.78
CA GLU A 414 6.77 -13.70 3.87
C GLU A 414 6.00 -14.60 4.83
N VAL A 415 6.67 -15.63 5.35
CA VAL A 415 6.14 -16.54 6.39
C VAL A 415 6.78 -16.20 7.72
N ARG A 416 5.96 -16.03 8.76
CA ARG A 416 6.40 -15.75 10.13
C ARG A 416 5.62 -16.60 11.12
N VAL A 417 6.32 -17.31 11.98
CA VAL A 417 5.73 -18.02 13.12
C VAL A 417 5.74 -17.10 14.33
N VAL A 418 4.56 -16.89 14.94
CA VAL A 418 4.34 -16.00 16.09
C VAL A 418 3.81 -16.76 17.31
#